data_1d0322fb1f012b26460333d3c63cc9ed
#
_entry.id   1d0322fb1f012b26460333d3c63cc9ed
#
_cell.length_a   1.000
_cell.length_b   1.000
_cell.length_c   1.000
_cell.angle_alpha   90.00
_cell.angle_beta   90.00
_cell.angle_gamma   90.00
#
_symmetry.space_group_name_H-M   'P 1'
#
loop_
_entity.id
_entity.type
_entity.pdbx_description
1 polymer ?
#
loop_
_entity_poly.entity_id
_entity_poly.type
_entity_poly.pdbx_seq_one_letter_code
_entity_poly.pdbx_strand_id
1 'polypeptide(L)'
;MHSLYIRPTSIAMDDRLGLSRVSKSKTFIILSPVGPYYPRGFVPLRLFCDRSVIRAWPNGFGNKKVGGNYGPTIRTSRKGAEEYNCD
;
A
#
# COMPACT_ATOMS: atom_id res chain seq x y z
N MET A 1 18.75 14.63 -7.58
CA MET A 1 17.86 14.21 -8.70
C MET A 1 16.48 13.91 -8.11
N HIS A 2 15.40 14.41 -8.71
CA HIS A 2 14.02 14.18 -8.27
C HIS A 2 13.25 13.48 -9.40
N SER A 3 12.29 12.66 -9.03
CA SER A 3 11.39 11.97 -9.96
C SER A 3 9.97 12.48 -9.77
N LEU A 4 9.14 12.33 -10.77
CA LEU A 4 7.71 12.60 -10.68
C LEU A 4 6.99 11.30 -10.31
N TYR A 5 6.33 11.30 -9.16
CA TYR A 5 5.44 10.21 -8.76
C TYR A 5 4.05 10.47 -9.33
N ILE A 6 3.54 9.52 -10.08
CA ILE A 6 2.22 9.58 -10.72
C ILE A 6 1.33 8.54 -10.04
N ARG A 7 0.24 8.99 -9.40
CA ARG A 7 -0.71 8.14 -8.68
C ARG A 7 -2.12 8.26 -9.28
N PRO A 8 -2.47 7.44 -10.25
CA PRO A 8 -3.87 7.29 -10.64
C PRO A 8 -4.64 6.58 -9.52
N THR A 9 -5.83 7.08 -9.21
CA THR A 9 -6.67 6.56 -8.13
C THR A 9 -8.12 6.60 -8.56
N SER A 10 -8.85 5.53 -8.30
CA SER A 10 -10.30 5.46 -8.53
C SER A 10 -11.00 5.10 -7.22
N ILE A 11 -12.07 5.83 -6.91
CA ILE A 11 -12.86 5.65 -5.70
C ILE A 11 -14.34 5.49 -6.04
N ALA A 12 -15.07 4.73 -5.22
CA ALA A 12 -16.51 4.66 -5.28
C ALA A 12 -17.13 5.97 -4.80
N MET A 13 -18.20 6.41 -5.46
CA MET A 13 -18.91 7.66 -5.17
C MET A 13 -20.41 7.44 -4.95
N ASP A 14 -20.82 6.20 -4.68
CA ASP A 14 -22.21 5.90 -4.36
C ASP A 14 -22.58 6.49 -2.99
N ASP A 15 -23.80 6.94 -2.87
CA ASP A 15 -24.38 7.63 -1.70
C ASP A 15 -25.08 6.69 -0.72
N ARG A 16 -24.68 5.42 -0.70
CA ARG A 16 -25.27 4.39 0.17
C ARG A 16 -24.25 3.74 1.08
N LEU A 17 -24.73 3.32 2.24
CA LEU A 17 -23.95 2.56 3.20
C LEU A 17 -24.03 1.06 2.89
N GLY A 18 -23.01 0.33 3.36
CA GLY A 18 -22.93 -1.13 3.21
C GLY A 18 -22.24 -1.59 1.93
N LEU A 19 -22.18 -2.91 1.78
CA LEU A 19 -21.53 -3.53 0.62
C LEU A 19 -22.54 -3.62 -0.54
N SER A 20 -22.20 -2.99 -1.63
CA SER A 20 -23.01 -3.00 -2.85
C SER A 20 -22.12 -2.91 -4.10
N ARG A 21 -22.74 -3.22 -5.24
CA ARG A 21 -22.08 -2.96 -6.53
C ARG A 21 -21.90 -1.45 -6.71
N VAL A 22 -20.69 -1.03 -7.08
CA VAL A 22 -20.38 0.37 -7.39
C VAL A 22 -21.07 0.75 -8.70
N SER A 23 -21.86 1.83 -8.66
CA SER A 23 -22.54 2.41 -9.83
C SER A 23 -21.94 3.73 -10.27
N LYS A 24 -21.28 4.46 -9.37
CA LYS A 24 -20.60 5.71 -9.64
C LYS A 24 -19.17 5.65 -9.14
N SER A 25 -18.23 6.11 -9.94
CA SER A 25 -16.83 6.20 -9.56
C SER A 25 -16.22 7.53 -9.96
N LYS A 26 -15.18 7.93 -9.24
CA LYS A 26 -14.34 9.09 -9.57
C LYS A 26 -12.91 8.63 -9.73
N THR A 27 -12.31 8.95 -10.86
CA THR A 27 -10.89 8.73 -11.11
C THR A 27 -10.16 10.06 -11.14
N PHE A 28 -9.02 10.13 -10.46
CA PHE A 28 -8.15 11.30 -10.44
C PHE A 28 -6.69 10.86 -10.42
N ILE A 29 -5.80 11.77 -10.79
CA ILE A 29 -4.36 11.52 -10.82
C ILE A 29 -3.68 12.57 -9.94
N ILE A 30 -2.91 12.09 -8.96
CA ILE A 30 -2.05 12.94 -8.14
C ILE A 30 -0.65 12.89 -8.72
N LEU A 31 -0.05 14.06 -8.90
CA LEU A 31 1.36 14.21 -9.29
C LEU A 31 2.12 14.80 -8.12
N SER A 32 3.27 14.21 -7.78
CA SER A 32 4.10 14.69 -6.68
C SER A 32 5.58 14.54 -7.03
N PRO A 33 6.40 15.61 -6.85
CA PRO A 33 7.84 15.44 -6.90
C PRO A 33 8.30 14.59 -5.69
N VAL A 34 9.18 13.62 -5.95
CA VAL A 34 9.71 12.75 -4.91
C VAL A 34 11.23 12.62 -5.03
N GLY A 35 11.90 12.52 -3.88
CA GLY A 35 13.31 12.17 -3.79
C GLY A 35 13.56 10.67 -3.98
N PRO A 36 14.79 10.20 -3.71
CA PRO A 36 15.13 8.79 -3.76
C PRO A 36 14.22 7.97 -2.83
N TYR A 37 13.77 6.82 -3.30
CA TYR A 37 12.97 5.90 -2.48
C TYR A 37 13.74 5.42 -1.23
N TYR A 38 15.03 5.16 -1.40
CA TYR A 38 15.96 4.83 -0.32
C TYR A 38 16.97 5.97 -0.16
N PRO A 39 16.85 6.81 0.89
CA PRO A 39 17.75 7.95 1.11
C PRO A 39 19.23 7.53 1.22
N ARG A 40 19.48 6.33 1.74
CA ARG A 40 20.84 5.76 1.86
C ARG A 40 21.38 5.14 0.58
N GLY A 41 20.63 5.17 -0.55
CA GLY A 41 21.00 4.56 -1.81
C GLY A 41 20.82 3.03 -1.82
N PHE A 42 21.60 2.35 -2.66
CA PHE A 42 21.57 0.89 -2.81
C PHE A 42 22.38 0.19 -1.71
N VAL A 43 21.80 0.07 -0.55
CA VAL A 43 22.35 -0.70 0.59
C VAL A 43 21.42 -1.87 0.92
N PRO A 44 21.94 -2.97 1.49
CA PRO A 44 21.10 -4.08 1.93
C PRO A 44 20.04 -3.61 2.93
N LEU A 45 18.81 -4.10 2.75
CA LEU A 45 17.69 -3.86 3.66
C LEU A 45 17.50 -5.07 4.59
N ARG A 46 17.13 -4.80 5.83
CA ARG A 46 16.70 -5.82 6.78
C ARG A 46 15.18 -5.97 6.67
N LEU A 47 14.72 -7.17 6.36
CA LEU A 47 13.31 -7.44 6.19
C LEU A 47 12.80 -8.35 7.30
N PHE A 48 11.65 -7.99 7.88
CA PHE A 48 10.92 -8.85 8.81
C PHE A 48 9.96 -9.76 8.04
N CYS A 49 10.15 -11.07 8.15
CA CYS A 49 9.26 -12.06 7.55
C CYS A 49 8.24 -12.53 8.60
N ASP A 50 7.04 -11.96 8.57
CA ASP A 50 5.94 -12.37 9.44
C ASP A 50 5.19 -13.57 8.83
N ARG A 51 5.21 -14.70 9.53
CA ARG A 51 4.51 -15.91 9.13
C ARG A 51 3.10 -16.04 9.73
N SER A 52 2.74 -15.14 10.62
CA SER A 52 1.43 -15.14 11.30
C SER A 52 0.38 -14.30 10.60
N VAL A 53 0.80 -13.41 9.71
CA VAL A 53 -0.08 -12.49 8.98
C VAL A 53 0.01 -12.74 7.48
N ILE A 54 -1.11 -12.99 6.85
CA ILE A 54 -1.19 -13.25 5.41
C ILE A 54 -1.89 -12.06 4.74
N ARG A 55 -1.17 -11.35 3.87
CA ARG A 55 -1.72 -10.25 3.08
C ARG A 55 -2.46 -10.73 1.82
N ALA A 56 -1.94 -11.76 1.17
CA ALA A 56 -2.39 -12.22 -0.15
C ALA A 56 -2.73 -13.70 -0.09
N TRP A 57 -3.88 -14.03 0.49
CA TRP A 57 -4.38 -15.41 0.57
C TRP A 57 -5.01 -15.86 -0.77
N PRO A 58 -5.09 -17.19 -1.01
CA PRO A 58 -5.78 -17.73 -2.19
C PRO A 58 -7.22 -17.23 -2.28
N ASN A 59 -7.67 -16.92 -3.50
CA ASN A 59 -9.00 -16.36 -3.80
C ASN A 59 -9.31 -14.99 -3.17
N GLY A 60 -8.31 -14.33 -2.60
CA GLY A 60 -8.42 -12.94 -2.13
C GLY A 60 -8.05 -11.92 -3.20
N PHE A 61 -7.83 -10.70 -2.77
CA PHE A 61 -7.52 -9.55 -3.65
C PHE A 61 -6.03 -9.17 -3.66
N GLY A 62 -5.14 -10.05 -3.21
CA GLY A 62 -3.70 -9.77 -3.11
C GLY A 62 -3.02 -9.38 -4.41
N ASN A 63 -3.59 -9.78 -5.55
CA ASN A 63 -3.13 -9.42 -6.90
C ASN A 63 -3.70 -8.08 -7.42
N LYS A 64 -4.48 -7.37 -6.62
CA LYS A 64 -5.07 -6.07 -6.98
C LYS A 64 -4.43 -4.93 -6.20
N LYS A 65 -4.33 -3.76 -6.83
CA LYS A 65 -3.86 -2.53 -6.18
C LYS A 65 -5.02 -1.82 -5.50
N VAL A 66 -5.50 -2.37 -4.39
CA VAL A 66 -6.62 -1.86 -3.60
C VAL A 66 -6.17 -1.54 -2.18
N GLY A 67 -6.73 -0.48 -1.59
CA GLY A 67 -6.32 0.03 -0.27
C GLY A 67 -6.42 -1.03 0.84
N GLY A 68 -7.42 -1.90 0.80
CA GLY A 68 -7.61 -2.97 1.77
C GLY A 68 -6.44 -3.96 1.89
N ASN A 69 -5.62 -4.11 0.84
CA ASN A 69 -4.42 -4.96 0.88
C ASN A 69 -3.27 -4.36 1.69
N TYR A 70 -3.28 -3.07 1.96
CA TYR A 70 -2.14 -2.36 2.56
C TYR A 70 -2.37 -1.98 4.02
N GLY A 71 -3.61 -1.66 4.40
CA GLY A 71 -3.95 -1.35 5.79
C GLY A 71 -3.46 -2.40 6.79
N PRO A 72 -3.75 -3.68 6.60
CA PRO A 72 -3.30 -4.75 7.51
C PRO A 72 -1.79 -4.90 7.65
N THR A 73 -1.01 -4.43 6.67
CA THR A 73 0.47 -4.55 6.70
C THR A 73 1.13 -3.54 7.65
N ILE A 74 0.43 -2.48 8.03
CA ILE A 74 0.98 -1.39 8.86
C ILE A 74 1.46 -1.93 10.22
N ARG A 75 0.66 -2.76 10.87
CA ARG A 75 1.01 -3.34 12.16
C ARG A 75 2.28 -4.20 12.07
N THR A 76 2.37 -5.04 11.05
CA THR A 76 3.55 -5.90 10.82
C THR A 76 4.80 -5.09 10.50
N SER A 77 4.67 -4.04 9.67
CA SER A 77 5.80 -3.16 9.36
C SER A 77 6.31 -2.45 10.62
N ARG A 78 5.41 -1.93 11.45
CA ARG A 78 5.79 -1.31 12.72
C ARG A 78 6.49 -2.30 13.66
N LYS A 79 5.97 -3.51 13.80
CA LYS A 79 6.60 -4.56 14.58
C LYS A 79 8.01 -4.86 14.08
N GLY A 80 8.19 -5.00 12.77
CA GLY A 80 9.50 -5.20 12.15
C GLY A 80 10.49 -4.10 12.49
N ALA A 81 10.06 -2.83 12.42
CA ALA A 81 10.91 -1.70 12.73
C ALA A 81 11.21 -1.57 14.23
N GLU A 82 10.20 -1.67 15.10
CA GLU A 82 10.30 -1.39 16.53
C GLU A 82 10.97 -2.54 17.33
N GLU A 83 10.65 -3.80 16.99
CA GLU A 83 11.14 -4.96 17.75
C GLU A 83 12.37 -5.64 17.13
N TYR A 84 12.51 -5.56 15.81
CA TYR A 84 13.56 -6.29 15.06
C TYR A 84 14.54 -5.36 14.33
N ASN A 85 14.38 -4.05 14.45
CA ASN A 85 15.19 -3.04 13.77
C ASN A 85 15.29 -3.32 12.25
N CYS A 86 14.14 -3.61 11.63
CA CYS A 86 14.01 -3.79 10.19
C CYS A 86 13.66 -2.47 9.48
N ASP A 87 14.00 -2.39 8.18
CA ASP A 87 13.74 -1.20 7.35
C ASP A 87 12.26 -1.08 6.93
#